data_5b2bbed6fb0e43359580ccb749d01235
#
_entry.id   5b2bbed6fb0e43359580ccb749d01235
#
_cell.length_a   1.000
_cell.length_b   1.000
_cell.length_c   1.000
_cell.angle_alpha   90.00
_cell.angle_beta   90.00
_cell.angle_gamma   90.00
#
_symmetry.space_group_name_H-M   'P 1'
#
loop_
_entity.id
_entity.type
_entity.pdbx_description
1 polymer ?
#
loop_
_entity_poly.entity_id
_entity_poly.type
_entity_poly.pdbx_seq_one_letter_code
_entity_poly.pdbx_strand_id
1 'polypeptide(L)' 'MTTKPALSEVRFLTVAEVAKVMRVSKMTVYRLVHSGELPAVRVGRSFRVPETAVNEYLEQAYVEAM' A
#
# COMPACT_ATOMS: atom_id res chain seq x y z
N MET A 1 -8.97 -21.97 -7.99
CA MET A 1 -7.66 -21.66 -7.45
C MET A 1 -7.29 -20.21 -7.72
N THR A 2 -6.85 -19.54 -6.70
CA THR A 2 -6.51 -18.13 -6.84
C THR A 2 -5.05 -17.99 -7.24
N THR A 3 -4.81 -17.30 -8.34
CA THR A 3 -3.45 -17.02 -8.77
C THR A 3 -3.17 -15.55 -8.51
N LYS A 4 -1.94 -15.29 -8.08
CA LYS A 4 -1.53 -13.91 -7.92
C LYS A 4 -1.39 -13.27 -9.30
N PRO A 5 -1.84 -12.04 -9.46
CA PRO A 5 -1.66 -11.37 -10.75
C PRO A 5 -0.17 -11.20 -11.05
N ALA A 6 0.17 -11.22 -12.32
CA ALA A 6 1.54 -10.93 -12.72
C ALA A 6 1.89 -9.50 -12.35
N LEU A 7 3.18 -9.22 -12.17
CA LEU A 7 3.61 -7.87 -11.83
C LEU A 7 3.10 -6.84 -12.84
N SER A 8 3.02 -7.23 -14.09
CA SER A 8 2.52 -6.33 -15.13
C SER A 8 1.03 -6.01 -14.96
N GLU A 9 0.31 -6.80 -14.18
CA GLU A 9 -1.11 -6.59 -13.93
C GLU A 9 -1.37 -5.91 -12.60
N VAL A 10 -0.34 -5.77 -11.78
CA VAL A 10 -0.50 -5.14 -10.48
C VAL A 10 -0.46 -3.63 -10.64
N ARG A 11 -1.46 -2.97 -10.11
CA ARG A 11 -1.48 -1.52 -10.12
C ARG A 11 -0.66 -1.00 -8.96
N PHE A 12 0.22 -0.06 -9.25
CA PHE A 12 1.04 0.58 -8.22
C PHE A 12 0.53 1.98 -7.97
N LEU A 13 0.49 2.35 -6.71
CA LEU A 13 0.01 3.67 -6.28
C LEU A 13 1.17 4.50 -5.76
N THR A 14 1.07 5.80 -5.98
CA THR A 14 2.02 6.74 -5.39
C THR A 14 1.68 6.92 -3.92
N VAL A 15 2.63 7.47 -3.16
CA VAL A 15 2.39 7.77 -1.76
C VAL A 15 1.16 8.70 -1.60
N ALA A 16 1.05 9.67 -2.49
CA ALA A 16 -0.08 10.60 -2.44
C ALA A 16 -1.41 9.88 -2.67
N GLU A 17 -1.42 8.94 -3.62
CA GLU A 17 -2.63 8.17 -3.89
C GLU A 17 -2.99 7.26 -2.72
N VAL A 18 -1.98 6.63 -2.11
CA VAL A 18 -2.21 5.78 -0.95
C VAL A 18 -2.78 6.60 0.21
N ALA A 19 -2.20 7.77 0.45
CA ALA A 19 -2.68 8.64 1.52
C ALA A 19 -4.14 9.01 1.30
N LYS A 20 -4.51 9.26 0.05
CA LYS A 20 -5.88 9.62 -0.28
C LYS A 20 -6.83 8.45 -0.05
N VAL A 21 -6.44 7.27 -0.51
CA VAL A 21 -7.28 6.07 -0.37
C VAL A 21 -7.46 5.71 1.09
N MET A 22 -6.39 5.79 1.87
CA MET A 22 -6.43 5.43 3.28
C MET A 22 -6.92 6.57 4.17
N ARG A 23 -7.05 7.76 3.61
CA ARG A 23 -7.48 8.95 4.34
C ARG A 23 -6.54 9.30 5.49
N VAL A 24 -5.26 9.23 5.19
CA VAL A 24 -4.23 9.60 6.15
C VAL A 24 -3.27 10.57 5.47
N SER A 25 -2.35 11.13 6.25
CA SER A 25 -1.35 12.02 5.69
C SER A 25 -0.27 11.22 4.98
N LYS A 26 0.45 11.89 4.09
CA LYS A 26 1.60 11.27 3.43
C LYS A 26 2.64 10.81 4.45
N MET A 27 2.80 11.60 5.51
CA MET A 27 3.75 11.26 6.57
C MET A 27 3.41 9.90 7.17
N THR A 28 2.13 9.64 7.39
CA THR A 28 1.69 8.36 7.92
C THR A 28 2.03 7.24 6.96
N VAL A 29 1.82 7.45 5.65
CA VAL A 29 2.15 6.44 4.65
C VAL A 29 3.65 6.14 4.67
N TYR A 30 4.49 7.18 4.72
CA TYR A 30 5.93 6.99 4.79
C TYR A 30 6.32 6.18 6.02
N ARG A 31 5.68 6.47 7.14
CA ARG A 31 5.96 5.74 8.37
C ARG A 31 5.62 4.27 8.22
N LEU A 32 4.48 3.96 7.62
CA LEU A 32 4.07 2.57 7.41
C LEU A 32 5.02 1.84 6.47
N VAL A 33 5.49 2.53 5.45
CA VAL A 33 6.45 1.95 4.51
C VAL A 33 7.78 1.67 5.21
N HIS A 34 8.27 2.62 5.99
CA HIS A 34 9.54 2.46 6.68
C HIS A 34 9.49 1.41 7.78
N SER A 35 8.35 1.25 8.42
CA SER A 35 8.20 0.24 9.48
C SER A 35 8.01 -1.17 8.91
N GLY A 36 7.77 -1.27 7.61
CA GLY A 36 7.54 -2.56 6.98
C GLY A 36 6.10 -3.04 7.05
N GLU A 37 5.22 -2.24 7.63
CA GLU A 37 3.81 -2.63 7.71
C GLU A 37 3.11 -2.54 6.36
N LEU A 38 3.61 -1.68 5.49
CA LEU A 38 3.05 -1.48 4.16
C LEU A 38 4.15 -1.73 3.14
N PRO A 39 4.11 -2.87 2.43
CA PRO A 39 5.14 -3.18 1.43
C PRO A 39 5.14 -2.14 0.31
N ALA A 40 6.33 -1.76 -0.11
CA ALA A 40 6.47 -0.79 -1.18
C ALA A 40 7.74 -1.05 -1.95
N VAL A 41 7.74 -0.61 -3.20
CA VAL A 41 8.91 -0.70 -4.07
C VAL A 41 9.45 0.70 -4.25
N ARG A 42 10.76 0.86 -4.10
CA ARG A 42 11.39 2.14 -4.31
C ARG A 42 11.76 2.31 -5.78
N VAL A 43 11.29 3.40 -6.37
CA VAL A 43 11.59 3.71 -7.76
C VAL A 43 12.21 5.11 -7.77
N GLY A 44 13.53 5.17 -7.96
CA GLY A 44 14.25 6.42 -7.87
C GLY A 44 14.11 7.03 -6.49
N ARG A 45 13.52 8.21 -6.41
CA ARG A 45 13.31 8.91 -5.13
C ARG A 45 11.91 8.71 -4.59
N SER A 46 11.12 7.92 -5.30
CA SER A 46 9.72 7.73 -4.92
C SER A 46 9.47 6.31 -4.48
N PHE A 47 8.38 6.13 -3.78
CA PHE A 47 7.89 4.80 -3.45
C PHE A 47 6.65 4.51 -4.27
N ARG A 48 6.49 3.24 -4.62
CA ARG A 48 5.30 2.75 -5.29
C ARG A 48 4.75 1.61 -4.46
N VAL A 49 3.48 1.68 -4.14
CA VAL A 49 2.84 0.71 -3.27
C VAL A 49 1.86 -0.11 -4.10
N PRO A 50 2.00 -1.45 -4.11
CA PRO A 50 1.04 -2.27 -4.83
C PRO A 50 -0.36 -2.07 -4.25
N GLU A 51 -1.33 -1.92 -5.13
CA GLU A 51 -2.71 -1.73 -4.68
C GLU A 51 -3.16 -2.90 -3.81
N THR A 52 -2.71 -4.10 -4.13
CA THR A 52 -3.05 -5.27 -3.33
C THR A 52 -2.56 -5.14 -1.90
N ALA A 53 -1.38 -4.55 -1.70
CA ALA A 53 -0.86 -4.36 -0.35
C ALA A 53 -1.70 -3.38 0.44
N VAL A 54 -2.17 -2.33 -0.22
CA VAL A 54 -3.05 -1.35 0.42
C VAL A 54 -4.36 -2.01 0.83
N ASN A 55 -4.93 -2.80 -0.06
CA ASN A 55 -6.18 -3.49 0.22
C ASN A 55 -6.03 -4.46 1.39
N GLU A 56 -4.94 -5.22 1.42
CA GLU A 56 -4.70 -6.15 2.51
C GLU A 56 -4.52 -5.44 3.83
N TYR A 57 -3.80 -4.32 3.81
CA TYR A 57 -3.61 -3.55 5.03
C TYR A 57 -4.93 -3.02 5.56
N LEU A 58 -5.77 -2.49 4.68
CA LEU A 58 -7.06 -1.94 5.07
C LEU A 58 -7.99 -3.04 5.59
N GLU A 59 -7.95 -4.21 4.97
CA GLU A 59 -8.77 -5.32 5.43
C GLU A 59 -8.38 -5.74 6.85
N GLN A 60 -7.08 -5.84 7.12
CA GLN A 60 -6.62 -6.18 8.44
C GLN A 60 -6.99 -5.13 9.48
N ALA A 61 -6.82 -3.86 9.13
CA ALA A 61 -7.16 -2.78 10.03
C ALA A 61 -8.65 -2.76 10.33
N TYR A 62 -9.45 -3.04 9.30
CA TYR A 62 -10.90 -3.06 9.46
C TYR A 62 -11.35 -4.18 10.39
N VAL A 63 -10.77 -5.36 10.19
CA VAL A 63 -11.10 -6.51 11.03
C VAL A 63 -10.70 -6.25 12.48
N GLU A 64 -9.54 -5.65 12.69
CA GLU A 64 -9.08 -5.34 14.04
C GLU A 64 -9.93 -4.29 14.73
N ALA A 65 -10.51 -3.40 13.95
CA ALA A 65 -11.35 -2.34 14.49
C ALA A 65 -12.74 -2.85 14.90
N MET A 66 -13.10 -4.01 14.39
CA MET A 66 -14.39 -4.62 14.73
C MET A 66 -14.30 -5.42 16.02
#